data_0d97241a6b7c61cf4b4d4506c08664f3
#
_entry.id   0d97241a6b7c61cf4b4d4506c08664f3
#
_cell.length_a   1.000
_cell.length_b   1.000
_cell.length_c   1.000
_cell.angle_alpha   90.00
_cell.angle_beta   90.00
_cell.angle_gamma   90.00
#
_symmetry.space_group_name_H-M   'P 1'
#
loop_
_entity.id
_entity.type
_entity.pdbx_description
1 polymer ?
#
loop_
_entity_poly.entity_id
_entity_poly.type
_entity_poly.pdbx_seq_one_letter_code
_entity_poly.pdbx_strand_id
1 'polypeptide(L)'
;MILQEENLKQWSLSPGFVKFVVREQDMLQRNLSLRELMILRYLTDNRRISLSNAKTLIQGTRDQASKTCNQLMKDGLIELSGKEYMLTARMYEAVKSTVEYAKDKSIQYIKAKEMILEYLDTNEFITNEKTRELCGFTKQQARATLDKMRAEKKIVLMGVGRASRYVKNE
;
A
#
# COMPACT_ATOMS: atom_id res chain seq x y z
N MET A 1 -36.93 10.54 -8.14
CA MET A 1 -36.37 10.84 -6.82
C MET A 1 -36.24 9.54 -6.01
N ILE A 2 -35.46 8.55 -6.56
CA ILE A 2 -35.29 7.19 -5.97
C ILE A 2 -33.79 6.84 -5.82
N LEU A 3 -32.90 7.82 -5.87
CA LEU A 3 -31.44 7.59 -5.81
C LEU A 3 -30.83 7.74 -4.41
N GLN A 4 -31.62 7.89 -3.37
CA GLN A 4 -31.10 8.16 -2.01
C GLN A 4 -31.05 6.95 -1.07
N GLU A 5 -31.86 5.92 -1.27
CA GLU A 5 -31.92 4.80 -0.32
C GLU A 5 -30.83 3.74 -0.53
N GLU A 6 -30.40 3.50 -1.77
CA GLU A 6 -29.33 2.53 -2.03
C GLU A 6 -27.96 3.06 -1.59
N ASN A 7 -27.72 4.38 -1.71
CA ASN A 7 -26.50 5.01 -1.21
C ASN A 7 -26.40 5.02 0.33
N LEU A 8 -27.52 5.13 1.05
CA LEU A 8 -27.53 5.12 2.52
C LEU A 8 -27.27 3.72 3.10
N LYS A 9 -27.65 2.64 2.41
CA LYS A 9 -27.31 1.26 2.83
C LYS A 9 -25.82 0.96 2.69
N GLN A 10 -25.15 1.61 1.75
CA GLN A 10 -23.69 1.48 1.53
C GLN A 10 -22.88 2.19 2.65
N TRP A 11 -23.48 3.11 3.38
CA TRP A 11 -22.86 3.87 4.48
C TRP A 11 -23.22 3.34 5.88
N SER A 12 -23.95 2.24 6.00
CA SER A 12 -24.16 1.63 7.30
C SER A 12 -22.82 1.12 7.84
N LEU A 13 -22.30 1.83 8.83
CA LEU A 13 -21.10 1.42 9.55
C LEU A 13 -21.40 0.08 10.23
N SER A 14 -20.69 -0.98 9.84
CA SER A 14 -20.83 -2.25 10.54
C SER A 14 -20.46 -2.05 12.03
N PRO A 15 -21.14 -2.72 12.97
CA PRO A 15 -20.81 -2.62 14.39
C PRO A 15 -19.34 -2.92 14.69
N GLY A 16 -18.71 -3.78 13.89
CA GLY A 16 -17.29 -4.08 13.97
C GLY A 16 -16.41 -2.88 13.60
N PHE A 17 -16.75 -2.16 12.53
CA PHE A 17 -16.01 -0.97 12.14
C PHE A 17 -16.12 0.16 13.18
N VAL A 18 -17.31 0.36 13.77
CA VAL A 18 -17.50 1.37 14.83
C VAL A 18 -16.64 1.05 16.05
N LYS A 19 -16.68 -0.19 16.54
CA LYS A 19 -15.83 -0.63 17.67
C LYS A 19 -14.35 -0.44 17.37
N PHE A 20 -13.96 -0.77 16.15
CA PHE A 20 -12.60 -0.57 15.67
C PHE A 20 -12.20 0.91 15.71
N VAL A 21 -13.00 1.83 15.15
CA VAL A 21 -12.73 3.28 15.13
C VAL A 21 -12.58 3.83 16.55
N VAL A 22 -13.49 3.48 17.46
CA VAL A 22 -13.44 3.93 18.87
C VAL A 22 -12.12 3.50 19.49
N ARG A 23 -11.74 2.23 19.38
CA ARG A 23 -10.49 1.70 19.92
C ARG A 23 -9.26 2.43 19.36
N GLU A 24 -9.22 2.67 18.03
CA GLU A 24 -8.06 3.34 17.42
C GLU A 24 -7.98 4.81 17.85
N GLN A 25 -9.11 5.51 17.97
CA GLN A 25 -9.14 6.89 18.50
C GLN A 25 -8.63 6.97 19.95
N ASP A 26 -9.01 6.00 20.77
CA ASP A 26 -8.52 5.90 22.16
C ASP A 26 -7.00 5.66 22.20
N MET A 27 -6.48 4.77 21.36
CA MET A 27 -5.04 4.50 21.27
C MET A 27 -4.24 5.70 20.75
N LEU A 28 -4.78 6.44 19.78
CA LEU A 28 -4.15 7.59 19.17
C LEU A 28 -4.29 8.87 20.00
N GLN A 29 -5.16 8.87 21.02
CA GLN A 29 -5.53 10.04 21.83
C GLN A 29 -5.99 11.22 20.96
N ARG A 30 -6.62 10.93 19.83
CA ARG A 30 -7.23 11.90 18.92
C ARG A 30 -8.41 11.34 18.14
N ASN A 31 -9.31 12.21 17.75
CA ASN A 31 -10.42 11.84 16.87
C ASN A 31 -9.93 11.72 15.40
N LEU A 32 -10.45 10.73 14.71
CA LEU A 32 -10.29 10.61 13.27
C LEU A 32 -11.26 11.54 12.55
N SER A 33 -10.77 12.31 11.60
CA SER A 33 -11.60 13.17 10.77
C SER A 33 -12.51 12.36 9.84
N LEU A 34 -13.58 12.97 9.35
CA LEU A 34 -14.48 12.32 8.39
C LEU A 34 -13.72 11.77 7.16
N ARG A 35 -12.76 12.53 6.64
CA ARG A 35 -11.94 12.09 5.49
C ARG A 35 -11.09 10.87 5.79
N GLU A 36 -10.52 10.78 6.98
CA GLU A 36 -9.77 9.61 7.45
C GLU A 36 -10.69 8.39 7.58
N LEU A 37 -11.86 8.58 8.17
CA LEU A 37 -12.86 7.52 8.29
C LEU A 37 -13.36 7.02 6.94
N MET A 38 -13.56 7.90 5.96
CA MET A 38 -13.94 7.52 4.60
C MET A 38 -12.88 6.63 3.95
N ILE A 39 -11.61 6.99 4.05
CA ILE A 39 -10.50 6.19 3.50
C ILE A 39 -10.39 4.84 4.22
N LEU A 40 -10.43 4.82 5.54
CA LEU A 40 -10.38 3.58 6.32
C LEU A 40 -11.57 2.67 6.00
N ARG A 41 -12.78 3.22 5.94
CA ARG A 41 -13.98 2.45 5.58
C ARG A 41 -13.87 1.84 4.19
N TYR A 42 -13.42 2.62 3.20
CA TYR A 42 -13.17 2.11 1.86
C TYR A 42 -12.17 0.94 1.86
N LEU A 43 -11.07 1.07 2.61
CA LEU A 43 -10.03 0.04 2.69
C LEU A 43 -10.47 -1.23 3.45
N THR A 44 -11.53 -1.17 4.27
CA THR A 44 -12.11 -2.38 4.86
C THR A 44 -12.82 -3.26 3.84
N ASP A 45 -13.40 -2.67 2.81
CA ASP A 45 -14.12 -3.40 1.77
C ASP A 45 -13.23 -3.64 0.53
N ASN A 46 -12.30 -2.70 0.29
CA ASN A 46 -11.40 -2.72 -0.85
C ASN A 46 -9.96 -2.84 -0.35
N ARG A 47 -9.15 -3.65 -1.01
CA ARG A 47 -7.80 -3.96 -0.54
C ARG A 47 -6.84 -2.78 -0.63
N ARG A 48 -7.04 -1.89 -1.59
CA ARG A 48 -6.11 -0.81 -1.95
C ARG A 48 -6.84 0.43 -2.43
N ILE A 49 -6.21 1.58 -2.27
CA ILE A 49 -6.67 2.85 -2.81
C ILE A 49 -5.49 3.65 -3.38
N SER A 50 -5.62 4.15 -4.60
CA SER A 50 -4.67 5.10 -5.18
C SER A 50 -4.92 6.50 -4.62
N LEU A 51 -3.92 7.40 -4.69
CA LEU A 51 -4.11 8.80 -4.30
C LEU A 51 -5.21 9.49 -5.12
N SER A 52 -5.36 9.13 -6.40
CA SER A 52 -6.43 9.66 -7.26
C SER A 52 -7.81 9.24 -6.76
N ASN A 53 -7.97 7.97 -6.44
CA ASN A 53 -9.23 7.45 -5.92
C ASN A 53 -9.54 8.00 -4.51
N ALA A 54 -8.52 8.16 -3.67
CA ALA A 54 -8.66 8.80 -2.36
C ALA A 54 -9.16 10.25 -2.50
N LYS A 55 -8.60 11.03 -3.46
CA LYS A 55 -9.08 12.38 -3.78
C LYS A 55 -10.57 12.39 -4.14
N THR A 56 -10.98 11.48 -5.04
CA THR A 56 -12.38 11.37 -5.47
C THR A 56 -13.29 10.95 -4.32
N LEU A 57 -12.86 9.96 -3.53
CA LEU A 57 -13.61 9.45 -2.38
C LEU A 57 -13.90 10.54 -1.35
N ILE A 58 -12.89 11.33 -0.96
CA ILE A 58 -13.05 12.40 0.04
C ILE A 58 -13.64 13.69 -0.56
N GLN A 59 -13.95 13.71 -1.85
CA GLN A 59 -14.45 14.88 -2.60
C GLN A 59 -13.58 16.12 -2.37
N GLY A 60 -12.27 15.94 -2.38
CA GLY A 60 -11.30 16.96 -2.04
C GLY A 60 -10.27 17.23 -3.12
N THR A 61 -9.24 18.02 -2.78
CA THR A 61 -8.08 18.26 -3.63
C THR A 61 -7.05 17.13 -3.46
N ARG A 62 -6.10 17.03 -4.41
CA ARG A 62 -4.98 16.08 -4.32
C ARG A 62 -4.14 16.30 -3.06
N ASP A 63 -3.93 17.58 -2.69
CA ASP A 63 -3.19 17.94 -1.48
C ASP A 63 -3.92 17.50 -0.21
N GLN A 64 -5.23 17.66 -0.15
CA GLN A 64 -6.04 17.19 0.97
C GLN A 64 -6.01 15.66 1.09
N ALA A 65 -6.12 14.93 -0.03
CA ALA A 65 -6.00 13.47 -0.04
C ALA A 65 -4.61 13.02 0.43
N SER A 66 -3.55 13.67 -0.07
CA SER A 66 -2.17 13.39 0.34
C SER A 66 -1.95 13.63 1.83
N LYS A 67 -2.40 14.76 2.37
CA LYS A 67 -2.32 15.06 3.80
C LYS A 67 -3.07 14.04 4.66
N THR A 68 -4.27 13.65 4.23
CA THR A 68 -5.07 12.64 4.93
C THR A 68 -4.38 11.27 4.93
N CYS A 69 -3.90 10.81 3.78
CA CYS A 69 -3.16 9.54 3.70
C CYS A 69 -1.86 9.58 4.52
N ASN A 70 -1.10 10.68 4.46
CA ASN A 70 0.13 10.85 5.24
C ASN A 70 -0.15 10.82 6.75
N GLN A 71 -1.26 11.41 7.20
CA GLN A 71 -1.64 11.36 8.62
C GLN A 71 -2.00 9.93 9.03
N LEU A 72 -2.79 9.21 8.24
CA LEU A 72 -3.12 7.81 8.50
C LEU A 72 -1.88 6.90 8.49
N MET A 73 -0.87 7.20 7.66
CA MET A 73 0.41 6.48 7.69
C MET A 73 1.21 6.77 8.95
N LYS A 74 1.27 8.03 9.42
CA LYS A 74 1.92 8.38 10.68
C LYS A 74 1.31 7.66 11.88
N ASP A 75 0.00 7.50 11.87
CA ASP A 75 -0.75 6.80 12.90
C ASP A 75 -0.62 5.26 12.79
N GLY A 76 0.04 4.76 11.76
CA GLY A 76 0.22 3.33 11.53
C GLY A 76 -1.07 2.59 11.17
N LEU A 77 -2.06 3.30 10.61
CA LEU A 77 -3.34 2.73 10.20
C LEU A 77 -3.30 2.21 8.76
N ILE A 78 -2.59 2.91 7.89
CA ILE A 78 -2.36 2.49 6.50
C ILE A 78 -0.87 2.49 6.18
N GLU A 79 -0.51 1.80 5.11
CA GLU A 79 0.85 1.79 4.56
C GLU A 79 0.82 1.96 3.04
N LEU A 80 1.92 2.47 2.48
CA LEU A 80 2.11 2.58 1.05
C LEU A 80 2.65 1.24 0.50
N SER A 81 1.98 0.69 -0.49
CA SER A 81 2.34 -0.55 -1.17
C SER A 81 2.38 -0.29 -2.68
N GLY A 82 3.58 -0.07 -3.23
CA GLY A 82 3.73 0.47 -4.58
C GLY A 82 3.26 1.92 -4.67
N LYS A 83 2.29 2.15 -5.54
CA LYS A 83 1.64 3.47 -5.73
C LYS A 83 0.30 3.60 -5.01
N GLU A 84 -0.08 2.60 -4.23
CA GLU A 84 -1.38 2.52 -3.57
C GLU A 84 -1.24 2.35 -2.07
N TYR A 85 -2.22 2.84 -1.34
CA TYR A 85 -2.33 2.68 0.10
C TYR A 85 -3.14 1.43 0.43
N MET A 86 -2.79 0.75 1.52
CA MET A 86 -3.52 -0.38 2.07
C MET A 86 -3.50 -0.32 3.60
N LEU A 87 -4.37 -1.10 4.24
CA LEU A 87 -4.33 -1.24 5.69
C LEU A 87 -3.02 -1.89 6.13
N THR A 88 -2.49 -1.50 7.30
CA THR A 88 -1.35 -2.18 7.92
C THR A 88 -1.72 -3.58 8.41
N ALA A 89 -0.72 -4.43 8.71
CA ALA A 89 -0.96 -5.78 9.26
C ALA A 89 -1.82 -5.72 10.51
N ARG A 90 -1.53 -4.79 11.44
CA ARG A 90 -2.30 -4.57 12.68
C ARG A 90 -3.78 -4.29 12.39
N MET A 91 -4.04 -3.53 11.34
CA MET A 91 -5.39 -3.17 10.93
C MET A 91 -6.12 -4.36 10.29
N TYR A 92 -5.42 -5.18 9.51
CA TYR A 92 -5.99 -6.40 8.95
C TYR A 92 -6.39 -7.40 10.04
N GLU A 93 -5.59 -7.54 11.08
CA GLU A 93 -5.94 -8.39 12.25
C GLU A 93 -7.20 -7.90 12.97
N ALA A 94 -7.39 -6.58 13.03
CA ALA A 94 -8.54 -5.98 13.70
C ALA A 94 -9.83 -6.03 12.86
N VAL A 95 -9.73 -6.00 11.53
CA VAL A 95 -10.87 -5.85 10.61
C VAL A 95 -11.09 -7.08 9.73
N LYS A 96 -10.00 -7.72 9.32
CA LYS A 96 -9.99 -8.89 8.42
C LYS A 96 -9.09 -9.98 9.00
N SER A 97 -8.42 -10.73 8.15
CA SER A 97 -7.48 -11.77 8.57
C SER A 97 -6.05 -11.44 8.17
N THR A 98 -5.09 -11.87 8.98
CA THR A 98 -3.65 -11.83 8.69
C THR A 98 -3.31 -12.56 7.39
N VAL A 99 -4.08 -13.59 7.03
CA VAL A 99 -3.91 -14.35 5.79
C VAL A 99 -4.16 -13.48 4.56
N GLU A 100 -5.18 -12.64 4.56
CA GLU A 100 -5.46 -11.73 3.45
C GLU A 100 -4.36 -10.69 3.26
N TYR A 101 -3.83 -10.14 4.36
CA TYR A 101 -2.67 -9.24 4.30
C TYR A 101 -1.44 -9.91 3.68
N ALA A 102 -1.07 -11.10 4.14
CA ALA A 102 0.06 -11.85 3.62
C ALA A 102 -0.11 -12.18 2.12
N LYS A 103 -1.32 -12.52 1.69
CA LYS A 103 -1.65 -12.78 0.29
C LYS A 103 -1.47 -11.53 -0.58
N ASP A 104 -1.94 -10.37 -0.13
CA ASP A 104 -1.79 -9.11 -0.88
C ASP A 104 -0.33 -8.70 -1.03
N LYS A 105 0.48 -8.87 0.01
CA LYS A 105 1.93 -8.63 -0.04
C LYS A 105 2.65 -9.60 -0.97
N SER A 106 2.28 -10.89 -0.93
CA SER A 106 2.85 -11.91 -1.83
C SER A 106 2.57 -11.61 -3.30
N ILE A 107 1.33 -11.25 -3.64
CA ILE A 107 0.94 -10.91 -5.01
C ILE A 107 1.75 -9.70 -5.52
N GLN A 108 1.95 -8.68 -4.67
CA GLN A 108 2.73 -7.52 -5.07
C GLN A 108 4.19 -7.87 -5.35
N TYR A 109 4.82 -8.70 -4.50
CA TYR A 109 6.18 -9.15 -4.69
C TYR A 109 6.31 -9.97 -5.99
N ILE A 110 5.39 -10.89 -6.26
CA ILE A 110 5.39 -11.73 -7.49
C ILE A 110 5.36 -10.84 -8.72
N LYS A 111 4.44 -9.87 -8.79
CA LYS A 111 4.34 -8.92 -9.91
C LYS A 111 5.62 -8.11 -10.09
N ALA A 112 6.18 -7.57 -9.01
CA ALA A 112 7.41 -6.79 -9.08
C ALA A 112 8.60 -7.65 -9.57
N LYS A 113 8.69 -8.89 -9.10
CA LYS A 113 9.71 -9.84 -9.54
C LYS A 113 9.62 -10.13 -11.03
N GLU A 114 8.42 -10.38 -11.56
CA GLU A 114 8.20 -10.59 -12.99
C GLU A 114 8.64 -9.37 -13.80
N MET A 115 8.20 -8.16 -13.43
CA MET A 115 8.58 -6.91 -14.10
C MET A 115 10.09 -6.67 -14.09
N ILE A 116 10.77 -6.98 -12.99
CA ILE A 116 12.24 -6.82 -12.88
C ILE A 116 12.97 -7.85 -13.77
N LEU A 117 12.52 -9.09 -13.79
CA LEU A 117 13.14 -10.13 -14.63
C LEU A 117 12.92 -9.84 -16.12
N GLU A 118 11.72 -9.44 -16.52
CA GLU A 118 11.43 -9.03 -17.90
C GLU A 118 12.29 -7.82 -18.32
N TYR A 119 12.48 -6.86 -17.45
CA TYR A 119 13.40 -5.74 -17.70
C TYR A 119 14.85 -6.22 -17.91
N LEU A 120 15.31 -7.17 -17.10
CA LEU A 120 16.66 -7.74 -17.19
C LEU A 120 16.86 -8.67 -18.40
N ASP A 121 15.80 -9.13 -19.05
CA ASP A 121 15.90 -9.90 -20.32
C ASP A 121 16.33 -9.02 -21.50
N THR A 122 16.09 -7.71 -21.39
CA THR A 122 16.46 -6.74 -22.43
C THR A 122 17.52 -5.73 -22.00
N ASN A 123 17.91 -5.73 -20.73
CA ASN A 123 18.88 -4.79 -20.15
C ASN A 123 19.91 -5.56 -19.30
N GLU A 124 21.17 -5.15 -19.37
CA GLU A 124 22.28 -5.81 -18.68
C GLU A 124 22.14 -5.78 -17.15
N PHE A 125 21.58 -4.70 -16.60
CA PHE A 125 21.44 -4.52 -15.16
C PHE A 125 20.24 -3.65 -14.79
N ILE A 126 19.84 -3.72 -13.52
CA ILE A 126 18.87 -2.82 -12.91
C ILE A 126 19.45 -2.20 -11.63
N THR A 127 19.07 -0.95 -11.33
CA THR A 127 19.44 -0.25 -10.09
C THR A 127 18.23 -0.13 -9.15
N ASN A 128 18.48 0.22 -7.89
CA ASN A 128 17.40 0.53 -6.95
C ASN A 128 16.50 1.67 -7.47
N GLU A 129 17.09 2.69 -8.09
CA GLU A 129 16.34 3.81 -8.67
C GLU A 129 15.42 3.33 -9.80
N LYS A 130 15.96 2.53 -10.73
CA LYS A 130 15.16 1.97 -11.84
C LYS A 130 14.08 1.01 -11.35
N THR A 131 14.35 0.24 -10.31
CA THR A 131 13.34 -0.62 -9.66
C THR A 131 12.20 0.22 -9.07
N ARG A 132 12.50 1.35 -8.44
CA ARG A 132 11.49 2.28 -7.92
C ARG A 132 10.60 2.84 -9.02
N GLU A 133 11.23 3.26 -10.10
CA GLU A 133 10.53 3.79 -11.27
C GLU A 133 9.63 2.73 -11.92
N LEU A 134 10.18 1.54 -12.18
CA LEU A 134 9.51 0.44 -12.83
C LEU A 134 8.32 -0.08 -12.02
N CYS A 135 8.51 -0.32 -10.72
CA CYS A 135 7.49 -0.94 -9.86
C CYS A 135 6.64 0.10 -9.09
N GLY A 136 6.98 1.39 -9.16
CA GLY A 136 6.35 2.43 -8.38
C GLY A 136 6.63 2.34 -6.87
N PHE A 137 7.80 1.82 -6.49
CA PHE A 137 8.20 1.57 -5.11
C PHE A 137 8.86 2.76 -4.42
N THR A 138 8.78 2.78 -3.09
CA THR A 138 9.67 3.59 -2.26
C THR A 138 11.08 2.99 -2.30
N LYS A 139 12.09 3.77 -1.85
CA LYS A 139 13.49 3.31 -1.76
C LYS A 139 13.63 2.03 -0.91
N GLN A 140 12.91 1.95 0.19
CA GLN A 140 12.94 0.79 1.09
C GLN A 140 12.27 -0.43 0.48
N GLN A 141 11.12 -0.26 -0.19
CA GLN A 141 10.40 -1.35 -0.87
C GLN A 141 11.23 -1.94 -2.02
N ALA A 142 11.84 -1.07 -2.84
CA ALA A 142 12.72 -1.52 -3.92
C ALA A 142 13.92 -2.30 -3.36
N ARG A 143 14.57 -1.80 -2.30
CA ARG A 143 15.66 -2.50 -1.64
C ARG A 143 15.25 -3.87 -1.10
N ALA A 144 14.15 -3.92 -0.34
CA ALA A 144 13.63 -5.19 0.22
C ALA A 144 13.28 -6.20 -0.87
N THR A 145 12.71 -5.75 -2.00
CA THR A 145 12.39 -6.60 -3.15
C THR A 145 13.66 -7.16 -3.78
N LEU A 146 14.66 -6.30 -4.05
CA LEU A 146 15.94 -6.73 -4.64
C LEU A 146 16.72 -7.66 -3.69
N ASP A 147 16.74 -7.38 -2.38
CA ASP A 147 17.39 -8.25 -1.38
C ASP A 147 16.70 -9.63 -1.33
N LYS A 148 15.37 -9.67 -1.40
CA LYS A 148 14.62 -10.94 -1.46
C LYS A 148 14.90 -11.71 -2.76
N MET A 149 14.95 -11.05 -3.91
CA MET A 149 15.31 -11.68 -5.19
C MET A 149 16.73 -12.23 -5.20
N ARG A 150 17.67 -11.55 -4.50
CA ARG A 150 19.04 -12.07 -4.28
C ARG A 150 19.03 -13.32 -3.41
N ALA A 151 18.28 -13.31 -2.31
CA ALA A 151 18.13 -14.50 -1.45
C ALA A 151 17.55 -15.69 -2.21
N GLU A 152 16.63 -15.41 -3.16
CA GLU A 152 16.07 -16.42 -4.07
C GLU A 152 17.02 -16.80 -5.23
N LYS A 153 18.24 -16.23 -5.26
CA LYS A 153 19.24 -16.45 -6.33
C LYS A 153 18.72 -16.15 -7.73
N LYS A 154 17.84 -15.17 -7.87
CA LYS A 154 17.32 -14.71 -9.17
C LYS A 154 18.16 -13.60 -9.79
N ILE A 155 18.82 -12.81 -8.94
CA ILE A 155 19.70 -11.71 -9.32
C ILE A 155 20.96 -11.70 -8.44
N VAL A 156 22.03 -11.11 -8.96
CA VAL A 156 23.30 -10.93 -8.26
C VAL A 156 23.61 -9.43 -8.14
N LEU A 157 24.10 -9.01 -6.97
CA LEU A 157 24.59 -7.64 -6.75
C LEU A 157 26.00 -7.48 -7.30
N MET A 158 26.20 -6.47 -8.15
CA MET A 158 27.50 -6.03 -8.68
C MET A 158 27.80 -4.61 -8.21
N GLY A 159 29.03 -4.35 -7.82
CA GLY A 159 29.49 -3.05 -7.34
C GLY A 159 29.10 -2.74 -5.89
N VAL A 160 29.53 -1.59 -5.39
CA VAL A 160 29.35 -1.16 -4.00
C VAL A 160 28.85 0.29 -3.94
N GLY A 161 28.01 0.60 -2.97
CA GLY A 161 27.53 1.95 -2.70
C GLY A 161 26.69 2.51 -3.86
N ARG A 162 27.07 3.68 -4.40
CA ARG A 162 26.33 4.34 -5.48
C ARG A 162 26.43 3.61 -6.83
N ALA A 163 27.45 2.78 -7.02
CA ALA A 163 27.66 1.96 -8.22
C ALA A 163 26.96 0.59 -8.14
N SER A 164 26.17 0.33 -7.10
CA SER A 164 25.44 -0.92 -6.93
C SER A 164 24.41 -1.14 -8.03
N ARG A 165 24.55 -2.25 -8.75
CA ARG A 165 23.63 -2.70 -9.79
C ARG A 165 23.35 -4.19 -9.61
N TYR A 166 22.22 -4.62 -10.10
CA TYR A 166 21.78 -6.02 -10.01
C TYR A 166 21.65 -6.58 -11.41
N VAL A 167 22.23 -7.76 -11.62
CA VAL A 167 22.20 -8.49 -12.89
C VAL A 167 21.41 -9.79 -12.71
N LYS A 168 20.86 -10.33 -13.79
CA LYS A 168 20.18 -11.63 -13.77
C LYS A 168 21.21 -12.71 -13.38
N ASN A 169 20.81 -13.61 -12.52
CA ASN A 169 21.61 -14.78 -12.21
C ASN A 169 21.33 -15.86 -13.27
N GLU A 170 22.35 -16.36 -13.94
CA GLU A 170 22.26 -17.43 -14.93
C GLU A 170 21.92 -18.79 -14.28
#